data_02cc68e040d5d43f1815467842e347f5
#
_entry.id   02cc68e040d5d43f1815467842e347f5
#
_cell.length_a   1.000
_cell.length_b   1.000
_cell.length_c   1.000
_cell.angle_alpha   90.00
_cell.angle_beta   90.00
_cell.angle_gamma   90.00
#
_symmetry.space_group_name_H-M   'P 1'
#
loop_
_entity.id
_entity.type
_entity.pdbx_description
1 polymer ?
#
loop_
_entity_poly.entity_id
_entity_poly.type
_entity_poly.pdbx_seq_one_letter_code
_entity_poly.pdbx_strand_id
1 'polypeptide(L)'
;MIHIFSSKGQVHLDGHKELSKNEPVVEFMPEKVLIPAVDNKGVALANLVEVGATVQKGSLLGVRQDFQIPVYSPVTGTVAAVVKVMSPVVGRPVNFLQITVEKEQGEEVKLAPLASDDKESVVAKLKEGGIVGLGGAGFPTYIKYNTKDPIDTILINAVECEPYLTTDYVEGIERISDVFLALPALLKASGAQRVVIATKADKVHLIEAIEKGIA
;
A
#
# COMPACT_ATOMS: atom_id res chain seq x y z
N MET A 1 14.76 -14.75 -17.72
CA MET A 1 15.61 -15.86 -17.21
C MET A 1 15.21 -16.11 -15.76
N ILE A 2 14.67 -17.29 -15.45
CA ILE A 2 14.22 -17.63 -14.07
C ILE A 2 15.44 -18.17 -13.31
N HIS A 3 15.78 -17.55 -12.18
CA HIS A 3 16.81 -18.03 -11.26
C HIS A 3 16.15 -18.60 -10.01
N ILE A 4 16.40 -19.89 -9.73
CA ILE A 4 15.91 -20.56 -8.52
C ILE A 4 17.08 -20.65 -7.53
N PHE A 5 16.92 -20.02 -6.37
CA PHE A 5 17.86 -20.13 -5.26
C PHE A 5 17.31 -21.10 -4.21
N SER A 6 18.09 -22.08 -3.79
CA SER A 6 17.76 -22.94 -2.66
C SER A 6 18.80 -22.76 -1.55
N SER A 7 18.35 -22.60 -0.31
CA SER A 7 19.22 -22.57 0.88
C SER A 7 19.02 -23.86 1.70
N LYS A 8 20.13 -24.47 2.12
CA LYS A 8 20.13 -25.63 3.02
C LYS A 8 20.05 -25.14 4.46
N GLY A 9 19.19 -25.76 5.29
CA GLY A 9 19.15 -25.52 6.74
C GLY A 9 18.12 -24.49 7.22
N GLN A 10 17.07 -24.21 6.44
CA GLN A 10 15.96 -23.35 6.87
C GLN A 10 14.96 -24.14 7.71
N VAL A 11 14.43 -23.47 8.77
CA VAL A 11 13.24 -23.92 9.45
C VAL A 11 12.06 -23.68 8.52
N HIS A 12 11.38 -24.75 8.14
CA HIS A 12 10.15 -24.64 7.34
C HIS A 12 8.96 -24.42 8.30
N LEU A 13 8.32 -23.25 8.18
CA LEU A 13 7.06 -22.96 8.85
C LEU A 13 5.92 -23.26 7.86
N ASP A 14 4.91 -23.96 8.35
CA ASP A 14 3.69 -24.15 7.57
C ASP A 14 3.00 -22.80 7.38
N GLY A 15 2.70 -22.46 6.13
CA GLY A 15 2.10 -21.18 5.78
C GLY A 15 0.58 -21.15 5.91
N HIS A 16 -0.09 -22.30 6.02
CA HIS A 16 -1.56 -22.44 6.08
C HIS A 16 -2.32 -21.60 5.04
N LYS A 17 -1.71 -21.44 3.86
CA LYS A 17 -2.24 -20.56 2.79
C LYS A 17 -3.39 -21.21 2.00
N GLU A 18 -3.57 -22.51 2.15
CA GLU A 18 -4.66 -23.29 1.56
C GLU A 18 -6.04 -22.81 2.01
N LEU A 19 -6.12 -22.16 3.18
CA LEU A 19 -7.36 -21.64 3.75
C LEU A 19 -7.93 -20.43 3.01
N SER A 20 -7.10 -19.71 2.28
CA SER A 20 -7.50 -18.44 1.66
C SER A 20 -7.07 -18.26 0.19
N LYS A 21 -6.04 -18.95 -0.27
CA LYS A 21 -5.45 -18.69 -1.61
C LYS A 21 -6.39 -18.92 -2.80
N ASN A 22 -7.45 -19.73 -2.61
CA ASN A 22 -8.41 -20.06 -3.66
C ASN A 22 -9.82 -19.48 -3.35
N GLU A 23 -9.95 -18.76 -2.24
CA GLU A 23 -11.21 -18.12 -1.90
C GLU A 23 -11.41 -16.85 -2.74
N PRO A 24 -12.64 -16.58 -3.18
CA PRO A 24 -12.93 -15.36 -3.93
C PRO A 24 -12.73 -14.12 -3.06
N VAL A 25 -12.30 -13.03 -3.68
CA VAL A 25 -12.30 -11.72 -3.01
C VAL A 25 -13.74 -11.28 -2.77
N VAL A 26 -14.07 -10.95 -1.53
CA VAL A 26 -15.41 -10.51 -1.13
C VAL A 26 -15.36 -9.03 -0.78
N GLU A 27 -16.23 -8.24 -1.39
CA GLU A 27 -16.41 -6.84 -1.00
C GLU A 27 -17.14 -6.76 0.33
N PHE A 28 -16.58 -5.97 1.24
CA PHE A 28 -17.17 -5.73 2.55
C PHE A 28 -17.20 -4.22 2.83
N MET A 29 -18.41 -3.68 3.03
CA MET A 29 -18.60 -2.29 3.44
C MET A 29 -19.00 -2.25 4.92
N PRO A 30 -18.11 -1.82 5.82
CA PRO A 30 -18.41 -1.72 7.24
C PRO A 30 -19.32 -0.54 7.54
N GLU A 31 -20.06 -0.58 8.66
CA GLU A 31 -20.82 0.59 9.13
C GLU A 31 -19.94 1.70 9.68
N LYS A 32 -18.72 1.38 10.11
CA LYS A 32 -17.74 2.30 10.71
C LYS A 32 -16.33 1.92 10.32
N VAL A 33 -15.48 2.91 10.11
CA VAL A 33 -14.03 2.73 9.99
C VAL A 33 -13.30 3.53 11.05
N LEU A 34 -12.15 3.03 11.48
CA LEU A 34 -11.24 3.69 12.43
C LEU A 34 -9.94 4.01 11.72
N ILE A 35 -9.64 5.30 11.56
CA ILE A 35 -8.43 5.78 10.90
C ILE A 35 -7.49 6.35 11.96
N PRO A 36 -6.22 5.90 12.05
CA PRO A 36 -5.27 6.46 13.01
C PRO A 36 -5.14 7.97 12.83
N ALA A 37 -5.39 8.73 13.90
CA ALA A 37 -5.19 10.18 13.93
C ALA A 37 -3.79 10.58 14.41
N VAL A 38 -2.85 9.63 14.28
CA VAL A 38 -1.44 9.76 14.66
C VAL A 38 -0.54 9.10 13.61
N ASP A 39 0.73 9.50 13.59
CA ASP A 39 1.76 8.81 12.82
C ASP A 39 2.26 7.53 13.54
N ASN A 40 3.24 6.82 12.96
CA ASN A 40 3.78 5.58 13.52
C ASN A 40 4.54 5.78 14.84
N LYS A 41 4.86 7.01 15.23
CA LYS A 41 5.46 7.36 16.53
C LYS A 41 4.42 7.78 17.55
N GLY A 42 3.15 7.87 17.14
CA GLY A 42 2.05 8.31 17.99
C GLY A 42 1.93 9.83 18.12
N VAL A 43 2.53 10.59 17.20
CA VAL A 43 2.38 12.03 17.08
C VAL A 43 1.10 12.34 16.29
N ALA A 44 0.29 13.29 16.77
CA ALA A 44 -0.96 13.65 16.12
C ALA A 44 -0.74 14.13 14.69
N LEU A 45 -1.68 13.81 13.80
CA LEU A 45 -1.69 14.33 12.44
C LEU A 45 -1.83 15.86 12.46
N ALA A 46 -1.13 16.54 11.56
CA ALA A 46 -1.37 17.97 11.30
C ALA A 46 -2.63 18.14 10.44
N ASN A 47 -3.30 19.28 10.61
CA ASN A 47 -4.51 19.66 9.85
C ASN A 47 -5.58 18.55 9.87
N LEU A 48 -5.79 17.94 11.04
CA LEU A 48 -6.77 16.89 11.21
C LEU A 48 -8.19 17.43 10.96
N VAL A 49 -8.96 16.68 10.15
CA VAL A 49 -10.38 16.99 9.90
C VAL A 49 -11.17 16.98 11.20
N GLU A 50 -12.14 17.86 11.31
CA GLU A 50 -12.94 18.05 12.54
C GLU A 50 -14.05 17.00 12.65
N VAL A 51 -14.46 16.72 13.90
CA VAL A 51 -15.65 15.92 14.19
C VAL A 51 -16.88 16.63 13.66
N GLY A 52 -17.77 15.90 13.02
CA GLY A 52 -18.95 16.42 12.34
C GLY A 52 -18.74 16.70 10.84
N ALA A 53 -17.50 16.70 10.35
CA ALA A 53 -17.23 16.91 8.94
C ALA A 53 -17.72 15.72 8.09
N THR A 54 -18.33 16.00 6.95
CA THR A 54 -18.60 15.01 5.90
C THR A 54 -17.35 14.87 5.03
N VAL A 55 -16.94 13.64 4.76
CA VAL A 55 -15.80 13.29 3.92
C VAL A 55 -16.23 12.34 2.80
N GLN A 56 -15.62 12.49 1.65
CA GLN A 56 -15.76 11.54 0.55
C GLN A 56 -14.58 10.56 0.55
N LYS A 57 -14.75 9.40 -0.05
CA LYS A 57 -13.61 8.52 -0.36
C LYS A 57 -12.54 9.34 -1.11
N GLY A 58 -11.30 9.30 -0.65
CA GLY A 58 -10.20 10.11 -1.18
C GLY A 58 -10.05 11.52 -0.56
N SER A 59 -10.97 11.98 0.31
CA SER A 59 -10.81 13.26 1.02
C SER A 59 -9.62 13.22 1.97
N LEU A 60 -8.85 14.31 2.04
CA LEU A 60 -7.73 14.45 3.00
C LEU A 60 -8.27 14.53 4.43
N LEU A 61 -7.80 13.65 5.29
CA LEU A 61 -8.14 13.62 6.73
C LEU A 61 -7.10 14.32 7.60
N GLY A 62 -5.87 14.37 7.16
CA GLY A 62 -4.76 15.00 7.87
C GLY A 62 -3.42 14.61 7.27
N VAL A 63 -2.33 15.11 7.86
CA VAL A 63 -0.97 14.88 7.36
C VAL A 63 -0.09 14.35 8.49
N ARG A 64 0.60 13.24 8.26
CA ARG A 64 1.60 12.70 9.19
C ARG A 64 2.77 13.67 9.30
N GLN A 65 3.20 13.96 10.53
CA GLN A 65 4.26 14.95 10.75
C GLN A 65 5.67 14.39 10.54
N ASP A 66 5.86 13.08 10.67
CA ASP A 66 7.16 12.42 10.54
C ASP A 66 7.77 12.55 9.12
N PHE A 67 6.94 12.36 8.06
CA PHE A 67 7.38 12.38 6.67
C PHE A 67 6.48 13.25 5.76
N GLN A 68 5.60 14.05 6.33
CA GLN A 68 4.64 14.88 5.57
C GLN A 68 3.79 14.04 4.60
N ILE A 69 3.29 12.89 5.08
CA ILE A 69 2.47 11.96 4.31
C ILE A 69 0.99 12.27 4.54
N PRO A 70 0.21 12.54 3.49
CA PRO A 70 -1.24 12.70 3.61
C PRO A 70 -1.92 11.38 3.99
N VAL A 71 -3.00 11.48 4.74
CA VAL A 71 -3.89 10.39 5.11
C VAL A 71 -5.25 10.70 4.53
N TYR A 72 -5.76 9.81 3.69
CA TYR A 72 -7.03 9.98 2.98
C TYR A 72 -8.12 9.09 3.55
N SER A 73 -9.37 9.50 3.37
CA SER A 73 -10.52 8.70 3.75
C SER A 73 -10.69 7.52 2.79
N PRO A 74 -10.81 6.28 3.29
CA PRO A 74 -11.11 5.13 2.45
C PRO A 74 -12.60 5.02 2.09
N VAL A 75 -13.44 5.84 2.69
CA VAL A 75 -14.91 5.78 2.55
C VAL A 75 -15.52 7.19 2.48
N THR A 76 -16.73 7.25 1.94
CA THR A 76 -17.63 8.39 2.10
C THR A 76 -18.41 8.23 3.41
N GLY A 77 -18.47 9.30 4.21
CA GLY A 77 -19.12 9.23 5.52
C GLY A 77 -18.97 10.50 6.34
N THR A 78 -19.34 10.43 7.61
CA THR A 78 -19.24 11.53 8.55
C THR A 78 -18.26 11.18 9.68
N VAL A 79 -17.36 12.10 10.01
CA VAL A 79 -16.45 11.97 11.15
C VAL A 79 -17.27 12.07 12.44
N ALA A 80 -17.56 10.92 13.04
CA ALA A 80 -18.49 10.85 14.19
C ALA A 80 -17.80 11.19 15.51
N ALA A 81 -16.53 10.82 15.68
CA ALA A 81 -15.80 11.02 16.93
C ALA A 81 -14.29 10.84 16.76
N VAL A 82 -13.55 11.31 17.76
CA VAL A 82 -12.17 10.87 18.01
C VAL A 82 -12.19 9.90 19.19
N VAL A 83 -11.76 8.66 18.96
CA VAL A 83 -11.78 7.60 19.96
C VAL A 83 -10.37 7.08 20.27
N LYS A 84 -10.13 6.64 21.50
CA LYS A 84 -8.86 6.01 21.89
C LYS A 84 -8.94 4.50 21.69
N VAL A 85 -8.03 3.96 20.87
CA VAL A 85 -7.93 2.52 20.60
C VAL A 85 -6.48 2.08 20.77
N MET A 86 -6.27 0.86 21.23
CA MET A 86 -4.94 0.26 21.28
C MET A 86 -4.36 0.16 19.86
N SER A 87 -3.22 0.79 19.64
CA SER A 87 -2.49 0.70 18.39
C SER A 87 -1.41 -0.37 18.50
N PRO A 88 -1.46 -1.43 17.69
CA PRO A 88 -0.38 -2.43 17.68
C PRO A 88 0.95 -1.85 17.19
N VAL A 89 0.91 -0.83 16.33
CA VAL A 89 2.12 -0.17 15.80
C VAL A 89 2.80 0.69 16.86
N VAL A 90 2.01 1.46 17.63
CA VAL A 90 2.54 2.39 18.65
C VAL A 90 2.71 1.69 20.00
N GLY A 91 2.05 0.55 20.23
CA GLY A 91 2.11 -0.23 21.48
C GLY A 91 1.35 0.40 22.66
N ARG A 92 0.51 1.40 22.42
CA ARG A 92 -0.32 2.08 23.43
C ARG A 92 -1.61 2.61 22.83
N PRO A 93 -2.63 2.97 23.64
CA PRO A 93 -3.82 3.64 23.15
C PRO A 93 -3.48 5.00 22.52
N VAL A 94 -3.96 5.22 21.29
CA VAL A 94 -3.83 6.47 20.56
C VAL A 94 -5.17 6.91 19.98
N ASN A 95 -5.26 8.13 19.50
CA ASN A 95 -6.47 8.66 18.90
C ASN A 95 -6.68 8.10 17.49
N PHE A 96 -7.93 7.74 17.21
CA PHE A 96 -8.43 7.35 15.89
C PHE A 96 -9.62 8.24 15.54
N LEU A 97 -9.73 8.64 14.29
CA LEU A 97 -10.97 9.15 13.72
C LEU A 97 -11.92 7.97 13.51
N GLN A 98 -13.11 8.07 14.08
CA GLN A 98 -14.21 7.17 13.77
C GLN A 98 -15.09 7.82 12.72
N ILE A 99 -15.19 7.18 11.54
CA ILE A 99 -16.06 7.64 10.46
C ILE A 99 -17.24 6.68 10.39
N THR A 100 -18.46 7.21 10.50
CA THR A 100 -19.68 6.48 10.18
C THR A 100 -19.83 6.45 8.66
N VAL A 101 -19.89 5.26 8.09
CA VAL A 101 -19.87 5.04 6.65
C VAL A 101 -21.25 5.26 6.06
N GLU A 102 -21.36 5.99 4.97
CA GLU A 102 -22.60 6.14 4.22
C GLU A 102 -22.84 4.91 3.34
N LYS A 103 -24.11 4.54 3.16
CA LYS A 103 -24.47 3.40 2.30
C LYS A 103 -24.09 3.63 0.84
N GLU A 104 -24.32 4.86 0.37
CA GLU A 104 -23.94 5.28 -0.98
C GLU A 104 -22.60 6.00 -0.93
N GLN A 105 -21.59 5.43 -1.58
CA GLN A 105 -20.23 5.94 -1.52
C GLN A 105 -19.99 7.15 -2.44
N GLY A 106 -20.87 7.38 -3.42
CA GLY A 106 -20.74 8.52 -4.34
C GLY A 106 -19.46 8.47 -5.19
N GLU A 107 -19.06 9.65 -5.67
CA GLU A 107 -17.82 9.78 -6.43
C GLU A 107 -16.60 9.89 -5.52
N GLU A 108 -15.50 9.29 -5.93
CA GLU A 108 -14.21 9.36 -5.25
C GLU A 108 -13.48 10.66 -5.59
N VAL A 109 -12.92 11.32 -4.60
CA VAL A 109 -11.98 12.43 -4.79
C VAL A 109 -10.66 11.85 -5.30
N LYS A 110 -10.41 12.00 -6.59
CA LYS A 110 -9.21 11.49 -7.25
C LYS A 110 -8.12 12.54 -7.29
N LEU A 111 -6.89 12.10 -7.07
CA LEU A 111 -5.71 12.91 -7.33
C LEU A 111 -5.58 13.15 -8.84
N ALA A 112 -5.05 14.31 -9.23
CA ALA A 112 -4.74 14.57 -10.62
C ALA A 112 -3.81 13.49 -11.21
N PRO A 113 -3.91 13.15 -12.49
CA PRO A 113 -2.97 12.23 -13.12
C PRO A 113 -1.52 12.69 -12.99
N LEU A 114 -0.57 11.75 -13.16
CA LEU A 114 0.85 12.08 -13.24
C LEU A 114 1.08 13.04 -14.43
N ALA A 115 1.64 14.21 -14.15
CA ALA A 115 1.84 15.25 -15.18
C ALA A 115 3.03 14.94 -16.10
N SER A 116 4.06 14.31 -15.58
CA SER A 116 5.27 13.90 -16.30
C SER A 116 5.89 12.69 -15.62
N ASP A 117 6.63 11.89 -16.37
CA ASP A 117 7.33 10.71 -15.87
C ASP A 117 8.78 11.01 -15.45
N ASP A 118 9.18 12.31 -15.36
CA ASP A 118 10.45 12.68 -14.76
C ASP A 118 10.50 12.38 -13.26
N LYS A 119 11.70 12.29 -12.72
CA LYS A 119 11.94 11.89 -11.33
C LYS A 119 11.19 12.78 -10.32
N GLU A 120 11.27 14.09 -10.51
CA GLU A 120 10.67 15.07 -9.61
C GLU A 120 9.15 14.92 -9.57
N SER A 121 8.52 14.78 -10.74
CA SER A 121 7.06 14.58 -10.87
C SER A 121 6.61 13.26 -10.25
N VAL A 122 7.33 12.16 -10.49
CA VAL A 122 7.01 10.86 -9.92
C VAL A 122 7.17 10.87 -8.39
N VAL A 123 8.27 11.43 -7.87
CA VAL A 123 8.51 11.54 -6.42
C VAL A 123 7.44 12.40 -5.75
N ALA A 124 7.07 13.53 -6.36
CA ALA A 124 5.99 14.37 -5.86
C ALA A 124 4.65 13.64 -5.84
N LYS A 125 4.35 12.88 -6.90
CA LYS A 125 3.12 12.09 -7.02
C LYS A 125 3.03 10.96 -6.01
N LEU A 126 4.12 10.23 -5.78
CA LEU A 126 4.21 9.20 -4.74
C LEU A 126 3.96 9.79 -3.34
N LYS A 127 4.47 11.00 -3.08
CA LYS A 127 4.25 11.71 -1.82
C LYS A 127 2.81 12.19 -1.69
N GLU A 128 2.27 12.83 -2.73
CA GLU A 128 0.88 13.29 -2.80
C GLU A 128 -0.11 12.13 -2.62
N GLY A 129 0.18 10.97 -3.23
CA GLY A 129 -0.64 9.76 -3.09
C GLY A 129 -0.55 9.10 -1.72
N GLY A 130 0.31 9.56 -0.82
CA GLY A 130 0.48 8.95 0.49
C GLY A 130 1.04 7.53 0.46
N ILE A 131 1.75 7.16 -0.63
CA ILE A 131 2.20 5.78 -0.85
C ILE A 131 3.29 5.38 0.15
N VAL A 132 3.00 4.36 0.93
CA VAL A 132 3.89 3.79 1.96
C VAL A 132 3.94 2.28 1.87
N GLY A 133 4.99 1.67 2.42
CA GLY A 133 5.09 0.20 2.52
C GLY A 133 4.10 -0.36 3.53
N LEU A 134 3.10 -1.12 3.09
CA LEU A 134 2.05 -1.65 3.95
C LEU A 134 2.45 -2.92 4.72
N GLY A 135 3.39 -3.70 4.20
CA GLY A 135 3.88 -4.94 4.83
C GLY A 135 4.94 -4.76 5.92
N GLY A 136 5.09 -3.56 6.49
CA GLY A 136 6.14 -3.30 7.50
C GLY A 136 6.00 -1.97 8.20
N ALA A 137 7.11 -1.24 8.32
CA ALA A 137 7.20 0.01 9.10
C ALA A 137 6.46 1.22 8.50
N GLY A 138 5.72 1.07 7.41
CA GLY A 138 5.03 2.18 6.74
C GLY A 138 6.01 3.20 6.17
N PHE A 139 7.17 2.75 5.66
CA PHE A 139 8.19 3.64 5.11
C PHE A 139 7.70 4.27 3.80
N PRO A 140 7.84 5.61 3.65
CA PRO A 140 7.32 6.31 2.48
C PRO A 140 8.05 5.93 1.19
N THR A 141 7.29 5.58 0.16
CA THR A 141 7.85 5.14 -1.13
C THR A 141 8.56 6.27 -1.85
N TYR A 142 8.08 7.52 -1.74
CA TYR A 142 8.73 8.67 -2.36
C TYR A 142 10.20 8.86 -1.92
N ILE A 143 10.55 8.51 -0.68
CA ILE A 143 11.92 8.61 -0.17
C ILE A 143 12.84 7.62 -0.89
N LYS A 144 12.35 6.40 -1.19
CA LYS A 144 13.12 5.39 -1.92
C LYS A 144 13.49 5.88 -3.32
N TYR A 145 12.57 6.57 -4.00
CA TYR A 145 12.80 7.10 -5.35
C TYR A 145 13.53 8.45 -5.36
N ASN A 146 13.57 9.18 -4.24
CA ASN A 146 14.29 10.44 -4.10
C ASN A 146 15.77 10.26 -3.69
N THR A 147 16.37 9.12 -4.00
CA THR A 147 17.80 8.89 -3.77
C THR A 147 18.65 9.58 -4.83
N LYS A 148 19.89 9.94 -4.45
CA LYS A 148 20.93 10.41 -5.37
C LYS A 148 21.86 9.29 -5.83
N ASP A 149 21.74 8.11 -5.20
CA ASP A 149 22.53 6.94 -5.54
C ASP A 149 22.09 6.39 -6.90
N PRO A 150 23.02 5.89 -7.71
CA PRO A 150 22.70 5.23 -8.97
C PRO A 150 21.96 3.90 -8.68
N ILE A 151 20.81 3.73 -9.31
CA ILE A 151 19.99 2.50 -9.21
C ILE A 151 20.03 1.81 -10.57
N ASP A 152 20.51 0.58 -10.61
CA ASP A 152 20.54 -0.25 -11.82
C ASP A 152 19.34 -1.16 -11.96
N THR A 153 18.73 -1.54 -10.83
CA THR A 153 17.66 -2.54 -10.77
C THR A 153 16.59 -2.15 -9.78
N ILE A 154 15.32 -2.21 -10.19
CA ILE A 154 14.17 -2.22 -9.29
C ILE A 154 13.86 -3.68 -8.94
N LEU A 155 13.86 -4.02 -7.65
CA LEU A 155 13.43 -5.32 -7.16
C LEU A 155 12.03 -5.21 -6.56
N ILE A 156 11.06 -5.84 -7.21
CA ILE A 156 9.69 -5.98 -6.69
C ILE A 156 9.63 -7.26 -5.86
N ASN A 157 9.41 -7.09 -4.57
CA ASN A 157 9.28 -8.21 -3.65
C ASN A 157 7.81 -8.67 -3.61
N ALA A 158 7.52 -9.78 -4.31
CA ALA A 158 6.25 -10.49 -4.26
C ALA A 158 6.36 -11.80 -3.46
N VAL A 159 7.30 -11.84 -2.49
CA VAL A 159 7.48 -12.98 -1.57
C VAL A 159 6.64 -12.74 -0.32
N GLU A 160 5.49 -13.35 -0.27
CA GLU A 160 4.61 -13.32 0.88
C GLU A 160 5.01 -14.40 1.89
N CYS A 161 5.66 -13.99 2.98
CA CYS A 161 6.22 -14.93 3.95
C CYS A 161 5.31 -15.19 5.16
N GLU A 162 4.40 -14.30 5.49
CA GLU A 162 3.54 -14.40 6.68
C GLU A 162 2.53 -15.55 6.56
N PRO A 163 2.43 -16.45 7.58
CA PRO A 163 1.42 -17.49 7.58
C PRO A 163 -0.01 -16.93 7.46
N TYR A 164 -0.91 -17.70 6.86
CA TYR A 164 -2.32 -17.39 6.59
C TYR A 164 -2.58 -16.27 5.57
N LEU A 165 -1.66 -15.33 5.35
CA LEU A 165 -1.84 -14.23 4.41
C LEU A 165 -1.64 -14.69 2.96
N THR A 166 -2.55 -14.25 2.07
CA THR A 166 -2.51 -14.47 0.62
C THR A 166 -2.77 -13.18 -0.17
N THR A 167 -2.69 -12.03 0.49
CA THR A 167 -3.02 -10.73 -0.08
C THR A 167 -2.14 -10.38 -1.28
N ASP A 168 -0.80 -10.47 -1.12
CA ASP A 168 0.15 -10.17 -2.20
C ASP A 168 -0.03 -11.12 -3.39
N TYR A 169 -0.32 -12.40 -3.10
CA TYR A 169 -0.56 -13.41 -4.12
C TYR A 169 -1.83 -13.11 -4.94
N VAL A 170 -2.94 -12.85 -4.27
CA VAL A 170 -4.24 -12.59 -4.91
C VAL A 170 -4.20 -11.27 -5.66
N GLU A 171 -3.71 -10.19 -5.04
CA GLU A 171 -3.57 -8.89 -5.67
C GLU A 171 -2.62 -8.94 -6.88
N GLY A 172 -1.51 -9.69 -6.76
CA GLY A 172 -0.57 -9.90 -7.84
C GLY A 172 -1.17 -10.61 -9.05
N ILE A 173 -2.14 -11.52 -8.84
CA ILE A 173 -2.85 -12.17 -9.96
C ILE A 173 -3.90 -11.23 -10.56
N GLU A 174 -4.72 -10.60 -9.72
CA GLU A 174 -5.86 -9.80 -10.20
C GLU A 174 -5.43 -8.45 -10.78
N ARG A 175 -4.33 -7.86 -10.27
CA ARG A 175 -3.90 -6.51 -10.60
C ARG A 175 -2.51 -6.41 -11.21
N ILE A 176 -1.98 -7.49 -11.78
CA ILE A 176 -0.65 -7.48 -12.41
C ILE A 176 -0.53 -6.43 -13.53
N SER A 177 -1.61 -6.15 -14.24
CA SER A 177 -1.66 -5.11 -15.27
C SER A 177 -1.37 -3.72 -14.70
N ASP A 178 -1.85 -3.41 -13.49
CA ASP A 178 -1.60 -2.12 -12.84
C ASP A 178 -0.12 -1.98 -12.44
N VAL A 179 0.49 -3.10 -12.02
CA VAL A 179 1.94 -3.14 -11.75
C VAL A 179 2.72 -2.81 -13.02
N PHE A 180 2.43 -3.49 -14.13
CA PHE A 180 3.12 -3.24 -15.41
C PHE A 180 2.88 -1.82 -15.94
N LEU A 181 1.69 -1.25 -15.73
CA LEU A 181 1.37 0.13 -16.11
C LEU A 181 2.26 1.15 -15.38
N ALA A 182 2.59 0.90 -14.12
CA ALA A 182 3.41 1.81 -13.30
C ALA A 182 4.92 1.71 -13.59
N LEU A 183 5.42 0.56 -14.08
CA LEU A 183 6.85 0.29 -14.22
C LEU A 183 7.60 1.30 -15.10
N PRO A 184 7.11 1.74 -16.28
CA PRO A 184 7.83 2.69 -17.12
C PRO A 184 8.15 4.00 -16.40
N ALA A 185 7.18 4.56 -15.66
CA ALA A 185 7.39 5.78 -14.88
C ALA A 185 8.40 5.57 -13.75
N LEU A 186 8.33 4.42 -13.05
CA LEU A 186 9.25 4.09 -11.96
C LEU A 186 10.68 3.83 -12.47
N LEU A 187 10.84 3.16 -13.59
CA LEU A 187 12.14 2.95 -14.25
C LEU A 187 12.77 4.29 -14.62
N LYS A 188 12.01 5.16 -15.27
CA LYS A 188 12.50 6.48 -15.69
C LYS A 188 12.85 7.35 -14.49
N ALA A 189 12.03 7.38 -13.45
CA ALA A 189 12.28 8.16 -12.24
C ALA A 189 13.51 7.67 -11.45
N SER A 190 13.76 6.36 -11.43
CA SER A 190 14.91 5.78 -10.72
C SER A 190 16.20 5.77 -11.56
N GLY A 191 16.09 5.84 -12.88
CA GLY A 191 17.20 5.61 -13.81
C GLY A 191 17.59 4.13 -13.96
N ALA A 192 16.82 3.22 -13.37
CA ALA A 192 17.07 1.79 -13.44
C ALA A 192 16.90 1.25 -14.85
N GLN A 193 17.72 0.23 -15.20
CA GLN A 193 17.73 -0.40 -16.52
C GLN A 193 16.88 -1.66 -16.59
N ARG A 194 16.48 -2.19 -15.43
CA ARG A 194 15.72 -3.45 -15.35
C ARG A 194 14.85 -3.51 -14.13
N VAL A 195 13.82 -4.37 -14.23
CA VAL A 195 12.97 -4.78 -13.10
C VAL A 195 13.16 -6.28 -12.88
N VAL A 196 13.21 -6.68 -11.62
CA VAL A 196 13.19 -8.07 -11.19
C VAL A 196 11.99 -8.24 -10.26
N ILE A 197 11.12 -9.19 -10.56
CA ILE A 197 10.01 -9.57 -9.66
C ILE A 197 10.40 -10.88 -8.99
N ALA A 198 10.54 -10.85 -7.67
CA ALA A 198 10.89 -12.02 -6.87
C ALA A 198 9.63 -12.60 -6.22
N THR A 199 9.37 -13.88 -6.45
CA THR A 199 8.26 -14.63 -5.81
C THR A 199 8.69 -16.05 -5.47
N LYS A 200 7.85 -16.79 -4.74
CA LYS A 200 8.11 -18.20 -4.42
C LYS A 200 7.77 -19.10 -5.60
N ALA A 201 8.56 -20.15 -5.81
CA ALA A 201 8.39 -21.08 -6.93
C ALA A 201 7.06 -21.85 -6.90
N ASP A 202 6.43 -21.99 -5.74
CA ASP A 202 5.11 -22.63 -5.57
C ASP A 202 3.93 -21.74 -5.98
N LYS A 203 4.17 -20.47 -6.31
CA LYS A 203 3.15 -19.50 -6.74
C LYS A 203 2.94 -19.52 -8.26
N VAL A 204 2.60 -20.71 -8.79
CA VAL A 204 2.54 -20.97 -10.24
C VAL A 204 1.64 -19.98 -10.99
N HIS A 205 0.42 -19.73 -10.52
CA HIS A 205 -0.50 -18.80 -11.19
C HIS A 205 -0.02 -17.34 -11.18
N LEU A 206 0.68 -16.92 -10.10
CA LEU A 206 1.30 -15.59 -10.07
C LEU A 206 2.46 -15.52 -11.08
N ILE A 207 3.26 -16.57 -11.17
CA ILE A 207 4.36 -16.65 -12.15
C ILE A 207 3.80 -16.59 -13.58
N GLU A 208 2.77 -17.36 -13.89
CA GLU A 208 2.08 -17.32 -15.20
C GLU A 208 1.52 -15.93 -15.53
N ALA A 209 0.90 -15.25 -14.54
CA ALA A 209 0.39 -13.90 -14.72
C ALA A 209 1.52 -12.89 -15.01
N ILE A 210 2.65 -13.00 -14.31
CA ILE A 210 3.83 -12.17 -14.53
C ILE A 210 4.43 -12.43 -15.92
N GLU A 211 4.64 -13.71 -16.30
CA GLU A 211 5.20 -14.08 -17.60
C GLU A 211 4.33 -13.60 -18.77
N LYS A 212 3.01 -13.71 -18.62
CA LYS A 212 2.06 -13.20 -19.62
C LYS A 212 2.10 -11.67 -19.76
N GLY A 213 2.39 -10.95 -18.67
CA GLY A 213 2.51 -9.49 -18.70
C GLY A 213 3.86 -9.01 -19.29
N ILE A 214 4.90 -9.86 -19.31
CA ILE A 214 6.22 -9.55 -19.91
C ILE A 214 6.24 -9.82 -21.42
N ALA A 215 5.42 -10.73 -21.91
CA ALA A 215 5.34 -11.11 -23.34
C ALA A 215 4.73 -10.02 -24.20
#